data_5f5fe213226c8e513820bc9217eb99b3
#
_entry.id   5f5fe213226c8e513820bc9217eb99b3
#
_cell.length_a   1.000
_cell.length_b   1.000
_cell.length_c   1.000
_cell.angle_alpha   90.00
_cell.angle_beta   90.00
_cell.angle_gamma   90.00
#
_symmetry.space_group_name_H-M   'P 1'
#
loop_
_entity.id
_entity.type
_entity.pdbx_description
1 polymer ?
#
loop_
_entity_poly.entity_id
_entity_poly.type
_entity_poly.pdbx_seq_one_letter_code
_entity_poly.pdbx_strand_id
1 'polypeptide(L)'
;LVCLSQCWRVCTRRVHHKQIIPYQPELQKTTDLAKHRLPKDFYTLISAAAFSRVRLQKLKEMFLSKFGTAPEFYVRAPGRVNLIGEHIDYCGYAVLPMAIEQDILIAVKPVKSQVVQLANTDSSYLDFSTNVNNVQINKTKPQWHNYFLCGLKGIQEHFGLNNPTGMNCLLDGTIPPSSGLSSSSALVCCAGLVTLKANGKTLSKVELAEICTKSERYIGTEGGGMDQSISFLAEEGTAKLIEFSPLRATDVKLPSGAAFVIAHSCVEMNKAATSHYNIRVMECRLATKLLAKSKGLDWKDMSRLHDVQSGLGVSLADMLTVVEAVLHPEPYSAEEISKCLGISLEELRSQGLSQNTQDVSTFKLYQRAKHVYSEAARVLEFKKICNEAPADAIQLLGELMNQSHISCREMYECSCPELDRLVDICLQFGATGSRLTGAGWGGCTVSMVPTDKLNTFMKNVRKAYYQTNIQRLALENNSLFATKPGSGALVFVEA
;
A
#
# COMPACT_ATOMS: atom_id res chain seq x y z
N LEU A 1 -48.60 -35.05 1.84
CA LEU A 1 -48.92 -36.22 1.06
C LEU A 1 -47.81 -36.56 0.07
N VAL A 2 -47.07 -37.63 0.40
CA VAL A 2 -46.56 -38.70 -0.46
C VAL A 2 -45.40 -38.37 -1.41
N CYS A 3 -44.20 -38.86 -1.04
CA CYS A 3 -43.42 -39.97 -1.61
C CYS A 3 -42.79 -39.71 -3.00
N LEU A 4 -41.49 -39.95 -3.20
CA LEU A 4 -40.66 -41.18 -3.23
C LEU A 4 -39.21 -40.75 -3.55
N SER A 5 -38.17 -40.99 -2.86
CA SER A 5 -37.27 -42.13 -2.67
C SER A 5 -36.98 -43.01 -3.91
N GLN A 6 -35.66 -43.22 -4.04
CA GLN A 6 -34.95 -44.29 -4.76
C GLN A 6 -34.65 -44.14 -6.25
N CYS A 7 -33.37 -44.04 -6.61
CA CYS A 7 -32.67 -45.16 -7.24
C CYS A 7 -31.15 -44.95 -7.34
N TRP A 8 -30.44 -45.66 -6.49
CA TRP A 8 -29.03 -46.03 -6.72
C TRP A 8 -29.04 -47.27 -7.63
N ARG A 9 -28.36 -47.22 -8.75
CA ARG A 9 -27.84 -48.43 -9.40
C ARG A 9 -26.43 -48.19 -9.94
N VAL A 10 -25.52 -48.92 -9.36
CA VAL A 10 -24.15 -49.23 -9.77
C VAL A 10 -24.13 -49.73 -11.21
N CYS A 11 -23.26 -49.14 -12.03
CA CYS A 11 -22.85 -49.72 -13.29
C CYS A 11 -21.33 -49.74 -13.37
N THR A 12 -20.75 -50.85 -12.91
CA THR A 12 -19.36 -51.21 -13.20
C THR A 12 -19.20 -51.54 -14.66
N ARG A 13 -18.43 -50.76 -15.41
CA ARG A 13 -17.85 -51.19 -16.69
C ARG A 13 -16.37 -50.88 -16.71
N ARG A 14 -15.62 -51.98 -16.96
CA ARG A 14 -14.17 -52.02 -17.21
C ARG A 14 -13.75 -50.93 -18.18
N VAL A 15 -12.78 -50.14 -17.78
CA VAL A 15 -12.06 -49.26 -18.69
C VAL A 15 -10.69 -49.87 -18.98
N HIS A 16 -10.45 -50.19 -20.24
CA HIS A 16 -9.20 -50.61 -20.76
C HIS A 16 -8.11 -49.57 -20.53
N HIS A 17 -6.94 -50.00 -20.06
CA HIS A 17 -5.73 -49.22 -20.06
C HIS A 17 -5.39 -48.76 -21.50
N LYS A 18 -5.60 -47.49 -21.81
CA LYS A 18 -4.91 -46.79 -22.87
C LYS A 18 -3.73 -46.03 -22.26
N GLN A 19 -2.56 -46.39 -22.73
CA GLN A 19 -1.30 -45.67 -22.45
C GLN A 19 -1.49 -44.19 -22.71
N ILE A 20 -1.25 -43.39 -21.67
CA ILE A 20 -1.15 -41.92 -21.79
C ILE A 20 0.22 -41.65 -22.41
N ILE A 21 0.24 -41.31 -23.67
CA ILE A 21 1.42 -40.67 -24.32
C ILE A 21 1.52 -39.26 -23.71
N PRO A 22 2.67 -38.87 -23.16
CA PRO A 22 2.84 -37.51 -22.71
C PRO A 22 2.80 -36.55 -23.90
N TYR A 23 1.83 -35.64 -23.91
CA TYR A 23 1.75 -34.55 -24.88
C TYR A 23 2.96 -33.63 -24.68
N GLN A 24 3.92 -33.70 -25.59
CA GLN A 24 4.96 -32.68 -25.75
C GLN A 24 4.36 -31.57 -26.63
N PRO A 25 4.12 -30.36 -26.15
CA PRO A 25 3.87 -29.24 -27.03
C PRO A 25 5.16 -28.87 -27.74
N GLU A 26 5.12 -28.79 -29.05
CA GLU A 26 6.20 -28.29 -29.91
C GLU A 26 6.64 -26.90 -29.44
N LEU A 27 7.78 -26.85 -28.76
CA LEU A 27 8.50 -25.64 -28.37
C LEU A 27 9.46 -25.25 -29.48
N GLN A 28 8.95 -24.98 -30.66
CA GLN A 28 9.76 -24.46 -31.76
C GLN A 28 8.95 -23.56 -32.66
N LYS A 29 8.81 -22.29 -32.23
CA LYS A 29 8.74 -21.06 -33.05
C LYS A 29 8.38 -19.84 -32.18
N THR A 30 9.18 -19.54 -31.18
CA THR A 30 9.15 -18.23 -30.49
C THR A 30 10.58 -17.81 -30.08
N THR A 31 11.54 -17.92 -31.01
CA THR A 31 12.96 -17.72 -30.71
C THR A 31 13.43 -16.26 -30.79
N ASP A 32 12.57 -15.28 -31.07
CA ASP A 32 12.99 -13.87 -31.14
C ASP A 32 12.44 -12.94 -30.02
N LEU A 33 11.53 -13.42 -29.18
CA LEU A 33 11.06 -12.68 -27.99
C LEU A 33 11.87 -12.99 -26.72
N ALA A 34 12.88 -13.86 -26.82
CA ALA A 34 13.60 -14.43 -25.68
C ALA A 34 14.74 -13.56 -25.14
N LYS A 35 15.06 -12.40 -25.74
CA LYS A 35 16.24 -11.60 -25.35
C LYS A 35 16.03 -10.62 -24.21
N HIS A 36 14.78 -10.41 -23.75
CA HIS A 36 14.49 -9.44 -22.69
C HIS A 36 13.46 -10.01 -21.68
N ARG A 37 13.86 -10.99 -20.88
CA ARG A 37 12.99 -11.59 -19.86
C ARG A 37 13.16 -10.87 -18.52
N LEU A 38 12.06 -10.37 -17.96
CA LEU A 38 11.96 -10.10 -16.51
C LEU A 38 12.27 -11.40 -15.73
N PRO A 39 12.76 -11.33 -14.48
CA PRO A 39 12.92 -12.49 -13.62
C PRO A 39 11.65 -13.36 -13.61
N LYS A 40 11.79 -14.68 -13.46
CA LYS A 40 10.67 -15.65 -13.52
C LYS A 40 9.53 -15.33 -12.54
N ASP A 41 9.83 -14.65 -11.44
CA ASP A 41 8.91 -14.21 -10.38
C ASP A 41 7.88 -13.17 -10.85
N PHE A 42 8.08 -12.51 -11.99
CA PHE A 42 7.11 -11.59 -12.58
C PHE A 42 6.19 -12.24 -13.61
N TYR A 43 6.56 -13.40 -14.13
CA TYR A 43 5.74 -14.10 -15.11
C TYR A 43 4.92 -15.19 -14.42
N THR A 44 3.65 -14.93 -14.25
CA THR A 44 2.68 -15.99 -14.00
C THR A 44 1.89 -16.17 -15.30
N LEU A 45 1.99 -17.36 -15.90
CA LEU A 45 0.97 -17.84 -16.81
C LEU A 45 -0.30 -18.03 -15.96
N ILE A 46 -1.11 -17.01 -15.89
CA ILE A 46 -2.37 -17.08 -15.17
C ILE A 46 -3.27 -17.98 -15.99
N SER A 47 -3.53 -19.18 -15.46
CA SER A 47 -4.74 -19.89 -15.84
C SER A 47 -5.88 -18.90 -15.59
N ALA A 48 -6.75 -18.70 -16.57
CA ALA A 48 -7.82 -17.71 -16.57
C ALA A 48 -8.84 -17.84 -15.39
N ALA A 49 -8.53 -18.62 -14.37
CA ALA A 49 -9.28 -18.77 -13.13
C ALA A 49 -8.92 -17.72 -12.06
N ALA A 50 -7.74 -17.10 -12.11
CA ALA A 50 -7.28 -16.14 -11.09
C ALA A 50 -7.74 -14.70 -11.35
N PHE A 51 -8.07 -14.36 -12.60
CA PHE A 51 -8.71 -13.08 -12.96
C PHE A 51 -10.15 -13.33 -13.41
N SER A 52 -11.08 -12.46 -13.03
CA SER A 52 -12.39 -12.48 -13.66
C SER A 52 -12.20 -12.36 -15.17
N ARG A 53 -12.41 -13.45 -15.90
CA ARG A 53 -12.34 -13.48 -17.39
C ARG A 53 -13.14 -12.34 -17.99
N VAL A 54 -14.26 -11.99 -17.36
CA VAL A 54 -15.14 -10.90 -17.77
C VAL A 54 -14.42 -9.55 -17.70
N ARG A 55 -13.69 -9.26 -16.63
CA ARG A 55 -12.96 -8.00 -16.45
C ARG A 55 -11.84 -7.85 -17.50
N LEU A 56 -11.07 -8.91 -17.69
CA LEU A 56 -9.96 -8.90 -18.66
C LEU A 56 -10.48 -8.77 -20.09
N GLN A 57 -11.51 -9.53 -20.44
CA GLN A 57 -12.14 -9.45 -21.75
C GLN A 57 -12.71 -8.05 -22.02
N LYS A 58 -13.41 -7.46 -21.06
CA LYS A 58 -13.93 -6.09 -21.16
C LYS A 58 -12.80 -5.08 -21.38
N LEU A 59 -11.70 -5.20 -20.61
CA LEU A 59 -10.55 -4.31 -20.73
C LEU A 59 -9.90 -4.41 -22.12
N LYS A 60 -9.78 -5.62 -22.66
CA LYS A 60 -9.25 -5.88 -24.01
C LYS A 60 -10.14 -5.27 -25.10
N GLU A 61 -11.45 -5.45 -25.01
CA GLU A 61 -12.41 -4.87 -25.97
C GLU A 61 -12.38 -3.34 -25.95
N MET A 62 -12.36 -2.74 -24.76
CA MET A 62 -12.23 -1.30 -24.60
C MET A 62 -10.90 -0.77 -25.14
N PHE A 63 -9.79 -1.51 -24.89
CA PHE A 63 -8.48 -1.16 -25.44
C PHE A 63 -8.48 -1.20 -26.96
N LEU A 64 -9.03 -2.26 -27.57
CA LEU A 64 -9.14 -2.40 -29.01
C LEU A 64 -10.00 -1.27 -29.62
N SER A 65 -11.13 -0.96 -29.00
CA SER A 65 -11.99 0.15 -29.40
C SER A 65 -11.29 1.51 -29.34
N LYS A 66 -10.47 1.73 -28.29
CA LYS A 66 -9.79 3.00 -28.03
C LYS A 66 -8.58 3.22 -28.94
N PHE A 67 -7.75 2.21 -29.14
CA PHE A 67 -6.45 2.32 -29.79
C PHE A 67 -6.36 1.60 -31.16
N GLY A 68 -7.42 0.93 -31.59
CA GLY A 68 -7.48 0.24 -32.88
C GLY A 68 -6.61 -1.04 -32.98
N THR A 69 -5.98 -1.46 -31.90
CA THR A 69 -5.08 -2.64 -31.83
C THR A 69 -5.29 -3.39 -30.51
N ALA A 70 -5.01 -4.68 -30.49
CA ALA A 70 -5.03 -5.46 -29.25
C ALA A 70 -3.85 -5.08 -28.33
N PRO A 71 -4.00 -5.16 -26.99
CA PRO A 71 -2.88 -5.03 -26.09
C PRO A 71 -1.89 -6.18 -26.26
N GLU A 72 -0.64 -5.96 -25.90
CA GLU A 72 0.43 -6.96 -26.02
C GLU A 72 0.69 -7.66 -24.68
N PHE A 73 0.52 -6.92 -23.58
CA PHE A 73 0.66 -7.46 -22.24
C PHE A 73 -0.19 -6.66 -21.23
N TYR A 74 -0.31 -7.22 -20.05
CA TYR A 74 -1.03 -6.62 -18.95
C TYR A 74 -0.14 -6.53 -17.72
N VAL A 75 -0.36 -5.52 -16.90
CA VAL A 75 0.32 -5.33 -15.62
C VAL A 75 -0.72 -5.13 -14.53
N ARG A 76 -0.52 -5.81 -13.41
CA ARG A 76 -1.35 -5.68 -12.23
C ARG A 76 -0.51 -5.25 -11.02
N ALA A 77 -1.02 -4.35 -10.19
CA ALA A 77 -0.47 -4.07 -8.87
C ALA A 77 -1.60 -3.88 -7.84
N PRO A 78 -1.54 -4.57 -6.69
CA PRO A 78 -2.59 -4.52 -5.69
C PRO A 78 -2.49 -3.27 -4.83
N GLY A 79 -3.64 -2.87 -4.23
CA GLY A 79 -3.68 -2.03 -3.06
C GLY A 79 -3.25 -2.79 -1.80
N ARG A 80 -3.27 -2.09 -0.65
CA ARG A 80 -2.88 -2.68 0.63
C ARG A 80 -3.72 -2.17 1.79
N VAL A 81 -3.77 -2.97 2.84
CA VAL A 81 -4.05 -2.52 4.20
C VAL A 81 -2.82 -2.71 5.07
N ASN A 82 -2.63 -1.82 6.03
CA ASN A 82 -1.63 -2.00 7.06
C ASN A 82 -2.31 -2.52 8.32
N LEU A 83 -1.97 -3.74 8.74
CA LEU A 83 -2.59 -4.37 9.92
C LEU A 83 -2.12 -3.69 11.20
N ILE A 84 -0.84 -3.31 11.24
CA ILE A 84 -0.22 -2.57 12.34
C ILE A 84 1.10 -1.94 11.88
N GLY A 85 1.51 -0.82 12.49
CA GLY A 85 2.72 -0.09 12.12
C GLY A 85 2.45 1.18 11.33
N GLU A 86 1.40 1.92 11.68
CA GLU A 86 1.05 3.14 10.95
C GLU A 86 2.02 4.28 11.27
N HIS A 87 2.45 4.99 10.21
CA HIS A 87 3.31 6.18 10.30
C HIS A 87 4.72 5.93 10.89
N ILE A 88 5.26 4.73 10.77
CA ILE A 88 6.61 4.41 11.28
C ILE A 88 7.60 3.95 10.20
N ASP A 89 7.16 3.70 8.98
CA ASP A 89 8.01 3.29 7.86
C ASP A 89 9.06 4.36 7.50
N TYR A 90 8.67 5.61 7.39
CA TYR A 90 9.59 6.74 7.15
C TYR A 90 10.44 7.11 8.38
N CYS A 91 10.14 6.54 9.55
CA CYS A 91 10.97 6.60 10.75
C CYS A 91 11.98 5.45 10.84
N GLY A 92 12.01 4.54 9.84
CA GLY A 92 12.94 3.43 9.72
C GLY A 92 12.52 2.15 10.43
N TYR A 93 11.29 2.08 10.95
CA TYR A 93 10.75 0.90 11.62
C TYR A 93 10.00 -0.02 10.70
N ALA A 94 10.00 -1.31 11.05
CA ALA A 94 9.25 -2.32 10.34
C ALA A 94 7.74 -2.11 10.48
N VAL A 95 7.00 -2.48 9.42
CA VAL A 95 5.54 -2.43 9.33
C VAL A 95 4.99 -3.79 8.94
N LEU A 96 3.70 -4.02 9.17
CA LEU A 96 3.07 -5.32 8.90
C LEU A 96 1.80 -5.17 8.03
N PRO A 97 1.96 -4.84 6.75
CA PRO A 97 0.86 -4.77 5.79
C PRO A 97 0.55 -6.13 5.15
N MET A 98 -0.61 -6.18 4.48
CA MET A 98 -0.94 -7.21 3.50
C MET A 98 -1.50 -6.57 2.22
N ALA A 99 -1.24 -7.18 1.05
CA ALA A 99 -1.92 -6.81 -0.18
C ALA A 99 -3.39 -7.22 -0.10
N ILE A 100 -4.25 -6.45 -0.75
CA ILE A 100 -5.68 -6.77 -0.89
C ILE A 100 -6.00 -7.31 -2.28
N GLU A 101 -7.20 -7.83 -2.46
CA GLU A 101 -7.65 -8.34 -3.77
C GLU A 101 -7.90 -7.21 -4.78
N GLN A 102 -8.26 -6.01 -4.30
CA GLN A 102 -8.44 -4.82 -5.12
C GLN A 102 -7.10 -4.35 -5.69
N ASP A 103 -7.11 -3.95 -6.96
CA ASP A 103 -5.89 -3.64 -7.70
C ASP A 103 -6.07 -2.55 -8.77
N ILE A 104 -4.96 -2.16 -9.36
CA ILE A 104 -4.88 -1.46 -10.63
C ILE A 104 -4.42 -2.48 -11.68
N LEU A 105 -5.14 -2.53 -12.80
CA LEU A 105 -4.84 -3.36 -13.96
C LEU A 105 -4.63 -2.46 -15.18
N ILE A 106 -3.53 -2.65 -15.91
CA ILE A 106 -3.21 -1.87 -17.10
C ILE A 106 -3.01 -2.80 -18.29
N ALA A 107 -3.80 -2.60 -19.35
CA ALA A 107 -3.56 -3.18 -20.67
C ALA A 107 -2.59 -2.28 -21.45
N VAL A 108 -1.58 -2.86 -22.10
CA VAL A 108 -0.46 -2.11 -22.67
C VAL A 108 -0.13 -2.58 -24.08
N LYS A 109 0.12 -1.60 -24.96
CA LYS A 109 0.73 -1.81 -26.27
C LYS A 109 1.90 -0.85 -26.45
N PRO A 110 3.16 -1.36 -26.49
CA PRO A 110 4.30 -0.54 -26.90
C PRO A 110 4.13 -0.04 -28.34
N VAL A 111 4.52 1.20 -28.58
CA VAL A 111 4.43 1.84 -29.89
C VAL A 111 5.76 2.44 -30.32
N LYS A 112 5.99 2.57 -31.64
CA LYS A 112 7.22 3.15 -32.19
C LYS A 112 7.34 4.67 -31.97
N SER A 113 6.20 5.34 -31.76
CA SER A 113 6.19 6.77 -31.43
C SER A 113 6.71 6.98 -30.02
N GLN A 114 7.32 8.14 -29.75
CA GLN A 114 7.78 8.54 -28.41
C GLN A 114 6.65 9.19 -27.58
N VAL A 115 5.45 8.65 -27.66
CA VAL A 115 4.26 9.19 -26.99
C VAL A 115 3.69 8.13 -26.06
N VAL A 116 3.39 8.54 -24.83
CA VAL A 116 2.56 7.79 -23.89
C VAL A 116 1.13 8.32 -24.01
N GLN A 117 0.19 7.43 -24.28
CA GLN A 117 -1.23 7.69 -24.24
C GLN A 117 -1.85 6.91 -23.09
N LEU A 118 -2.50 7.61 -22.18
CA LEU A 118 -3.15 7.04 -21.01
C LEU A 118 -4.66 7.25 -21.11
N ALA A 119 -5.43 6.19 -20.96
CA ALA A 119 -6.88 6.22 -20.88
C ALA A 119 -7.35 5.41 -19.66
N ASN A 120 -8.57 5.64 -19.19
CA ASN A 120 -9.15 4.93 -18.05
C ASN A 120 -10.49 4.32 -18.47
N THR A 121 -10.87 3.18 -17.87
CA THR A 121 -12.19 2.57 -18.07
C THR A 121 -13.31 3.37 -17.40
N ASP A 122 -12.99 4.15 -16.39
CA ASP A 122 -13.88 5.13 -15.76
C ASP A 122 -13.77 6.47 -16.50
N SER A 123 -14.85 6.89 -17.12
CA SER A 123 -14.94 8.12 -17.92
C SER A 123 -14.79 9.42 -17.11
N SER A 124 -14.83 9.35 -15.78
CA SER A 124 -14.55 10.51 -14.92
C SER A 124 -13.07 10.92 -14.95
N TYR A 125 -12.18 10.01 -15.33
CA TYR A 125 -10.76 10.26 -15.53
C TYR A 125 -10.47 10.59 -17.00
N LEU A 126 -10.12 11.84 -17.26
CA LEU A 126 -9.83 12.29 -18.62
C LEU A 126 -8.58 11.60 -19.20
N ASP A 127 -8.61 11.33 -20.49
CA ASP A 127 -7.45 10.86 -21.25
C ASP A 127 -6.28 11.83 -21.13
N PHE A 128 -5.07 11.29 -21.18
CA PHE A 128 -3.84 12.07 -21.12
C PHE A 128 -2.81 11.58 -22.13
N SER A 129 -2.06 12.49 -22.73
CA SER A 129 -0.98 12.16 -23.65
C SER A 129 0.22 13.08 -23.43
N THR A 130 1.43 12.51 -23.50
CA THR A 130 2.66 13.26 -23.41
C THR A 130 3.79 12.59 -24.18
N ASN A 131 4.81 13.36 -24.56
CA ASN A 131 6.06 12.78 -25.08
C ASN A 131 6.87 12.18 -23.93
N VAL A 132 7.39 10.95 -24.11
CA VAL A 132 8.19 10.25 -23.08
C VAL A 132 9.46 10.99 -22.69
N ASN A 133 9.99 11.88 -23.54
CA ASN A 133 11.17 12.69 -23.25
C ASN A 133 10.84 14.01 -22.53
N ASN A 134 9.59 14.35 -22.36
CA ASN A 134 9.14 15.58 -21.69
C ASN A 134 8.09 15.29 -20.60
N VAL A 135 8.48 14.49 -19.62
CA VAL A 135 7.58 14.08 -18.53
C VAL A 135 7.54 15.19 -17.47
N GLN A 136 6.40 15.86 -17.36
CA GLN A 136 6.14 16.90 -16.36
C GLN A 136 5.17 16.41 -15.30
N ILE A 137 5.53 16.53 -14.02
CA ILE A 137 4.70 16.11 -12.88
C ILE A 137 4.23 17.36 -12.14
N ASN A 138 2.92 17.57 -12.10
CA ASN A 138 2.33 18.70 -11.38
C ASN A 138 2.23 18.37 -9.88
N LYS A 139 3.01 19.06 -9.05
CA LYS A 139 3.04 18.90 -7.60
C LYS A 139 1.93 19.68 -6.88
N THR A 140 1.48 20.78 -7.46
CA THR A 140 0.52 21.68 -6.80
C THR A 140 -0.91 21.16 -6.90
N LYS A 141 -1.29 20.60 -8.05
CA LYS A 141 -2.60 20.02 -8.30
C LYS A 141 -2.45 18.72 -9.07
N PRO A 142 -1.99 17.66 -8.39
CA PRO A 142 -1.74 16.39 -9.05
C PRO A 142 -3.03 15.77 -9.58
N GLN A 143 -3.00 15.37 -10.86
CA GLN A 143 -4.05 14.59 -11.51
C GLN A 143 -3.67 13.11 -11.47
N TRP A 144 -4.62 12.22 -11.74
CA TRP A 144 -4.41 10.77 -11.70
C TRP A 144 -3.21 10.29 -12.54
N HIS A 145 -3.02 10.86 -13.73
CA HIS A 145 -1.93 10.50 -14.63
C HIS A 145 -0.54 10.88 -14.09
N ASN A 146 -0.44 11.85 -13.16
CA ASN A 146 0.84 12.22 -12.56
C ASN A 146 1.46 11.07 -11.77
N TYR A 147 0.66 10.19 -11.18
CA TYR A 147 1.16 8.99 -10.50
C TYR A 147 1.74 7.97 -11.49
N PHE A 148 1.13 7.79 -12.65
CA PHE A 148 1.72 7.00 -13.73
C PHE A 148 3.06 7.60 -14.18
N LEU A 149 3.12 8.91 -14.35
CA LEU A 149 4.34 9.62 -14.74
C LEU A 149 5.46 9.49 -13.69
N CYS A 150 5.16 9.39 -12.41
CA CYS A 150 6.16 9.10 -11.38
C CYS A 150 6.86 7.75 -11.64
N GLY A 151 6.11 6.67 -11.85
CA GLY A 151 6.67 5.36 -12.13
C GLY A 151 7.45 5.32 -13.45
N LEU A 152 6.93 5.95 -14.50
CA LEU A 152 7.60 6.11 -15.80
C LEU A 152 8.95 6.82 -15.62
N LYS A 153 8.96 7.99 -15.00
CA LYS A 153 10.14 8.82 -14.80
C LYS A 153 11.19 8.12 -13.92
N GLY A 154 10.75 7.43 -12.85
CA GLY A 154 11.66 6.70 -11.98
C GLY A 154 12.46 5.63 -12.73
N ILE A 155 11.84 4.87 -13.62
CA ILE A 155 12.54 3.87 -14.45
C ILE A 155 13.42 4.54 -15.50
N GLN A 156 12.95 5.63 -16.13
CA GLN A 156 13.75 6.37 -17.10
C GLN A 156 15.06 6.89 -16.49
N GLU A 157 14.99 7.52 -15.32
CA GLU A 157 16.15 8.07 -14.61
C GLU A 157 17.10 6.97 -14.13
N HIS A 158 16.55 5.86 -13.59
CA HIS A 158 17.36 4.73 -13.10
C HIS A 158 18.23 4.12 -14.21
N PHE A 159 17.71 3.97 -15.42
CA PHE A 159 18.43 3.38 -16.55
C PHE A 159 19.08 4.42 -17.48
N GLY A 160 18.89 5.71 -17.26
CA GLY A 160 19.35 6.74 -18.16
C GLY A 160 18.79 6.57 -19.59
N LEU A 161 17.50 6.30 -19.73
CA LEU A 161 16.88 6.00 -21.03
C LEU A 161 16.82 7.28 -21.89
N ASN A 162 17.65 7.34 -22.94
CA ASN A 162 17.67 8.49 -23.87
C ASN A 162 16.50 8.46 -24.87
N ASN A 163 16.01 7.28 -25.22
CA ASN A 163 14.91 7.07 -26.17
C ASN A 163 13.93 6.00 -25.61
N PRO A 164 13.19 6.32 -24.57
CA PRO A 164 12.25 5.37 -23.99
C PRO A 164 11.11 5.04 -24.99
N THR A 165 10.62 3.82 -24.91
CA THR A 165 9.54 3.33 -25.76
C THR A 165 8.24 4.02 -25.40
N GLY A 166 7.52 4.55 -26.40
CA GLY A 166 6.15 5.03 -26.24
C GLY A 166 5.18 3.88 -26.02
N MET A 167 4.00 4.18 -25.50
CA MET A 167 3.03 3.14 -25.18
C MET A 167 1.59 3.67 -25.12
N ASN A 168 0.65 2.84 -25.54
CA ASN A 168 -0.77 3.02 -25.28
C ASN A 168 -1.13 2.20 -24.04
N CYS A 169 -1.78 2.82 -23.08
CA CYS A 169 -2.15 2.21 -21.79
C CYS A 169 -3.63 2.48 -21.49
N LEU A 170 -4.39 1.43 -21.23
CA LEU A 170 -5.75 1.53 -20.70
C LEU A 170 -5.77 0.98 -19.28
N LEU A 171 -6.18 1.82 -18.34
CA LEU A 171 -6.21 1.53 -16.92
C LEU A 171 -7.60 1.14 -16.46
N ASP A 172 -7.65 0.15 -15.55
CA ASP A 172 -8.85 -0.25 -14.84
C ASP A 172 -8.53 -0.42 -13.36
N GLY A 173 -9.22 0.27 -12.46
CA GLY A 173 -8.96 0.26 -11.03
C GLY A 173 -10.15 -0.24 -10.23
N THR A 174 -9.91 -1.15 -9.28
CA THR A 174 -10.90 -1.60 -8.29
C THR A 174 -10.60 -1.12 -6.88
N ILE A 175 -9.44 -0.47 -6.67
CA ILE A 175 -9.12 0.16 -5.39
C ILE A 175 -9.91 1.47 -5.31
N PRO A 176 -10.78 1.67 -4.31
CA PRO A 176 -11.47 2.95 -4.15
C PRO A 176 -10.49 4.11 -4.06
N PRO A 177 -10.66 5.18 -4.85
CA PRO A 177 -9.76 6.33 -4.81
C PRO A 177 -9.83 7.06 -3.46
N SER A 178 -8.73 7.69 -3.05
CA SER A 178 -8.65 8.48 -1.79
C SER A 178 -9.09 7.73 -0.53
N SER A 179 -9.05 6.40 -0.56
CA SER A 179 -9.56 5.51 0.50
C SER A 179 -8.52 5.11 1.55
N GLY A 180 -7.27 5.55 1.40
CA GLY A 180 -6.17 5.08 2.27
C GLY A 180 -5.66 3.67 1.94
N LEU A 181 -6.12 3.04 0.84
CA LEU A 181 -5.73 1.70 0.40
C LEU A 181 -4.60 1.70 -0.65
N SER A 182 -3.87 2.80 -0.78
CA SER A 182 -2.70 2.98 -1.66
C SER A 182 -2.98 2.83 -3.16
N SER A 183 -4.14 3.33 -3.65
CA SER A 183 -4.43 3.35 -5.09
C SER A 183 -3.37 4.13 -5.88
N SER A 184 -2.83 5.23 -5.35
CA SER A 184 -1.75 6.02 -5.94
C SER A 184 -0.47 5.21 -6.11
N SER A 185 0.00 4.58 -5.04
CA SER A 185 1.24 3.79 -5.07
C SER A 185 1.09 2.53 -5.92
N ALA A 186 -0.09 1.89 -5.95
CA ALA A 186 -0.39 0.79 -6.87
C ALA A 186 -0.27 1.26 -8.33
N LEU A 187 -0.73 2.47 -8.65
CA LEU A 187 -0.58 3.05 -9.99
C LEU A 187 0.88 3.36 -10.32
N VAL A 188 1.65 3.92 -9.38
CA VAL A 188 3.11 4.14 -9.54
C VAL A 188 3.83 2.82 -9.79
N CYS A 189 3.50 1.76 -9.03
CA CYS A 189 4.07 0.42 -9.19
C CYS A 189 3.73 -0.20 -10.54
N CYS A 190 2.46 -0.13 -10.97
CA CYS A 190 2.06 -0.55 -12.31
C CYS A 190 2.84 0.19 -13.39
N ALA A 191 2.95 1.52 -13.31
CA ALA A 191 3.63 2.34 -14.30
C ALA A 191 5.14 2.02 -14.37
N GLY A 192 5.80 1.81 -13.22
CA GLY A 192 7.17 1.35 -13.16
C GLY A 192 7.36 0.03 -13.88
N LEU A 193 6.49 -0.96 -13.59
CA LEU A 193 6.55 -2.29 -14.20
C LEU A 193 6.19 -2.28 -15.69
N VAL A 194 5.21 -1.47 -16.11
CA VAL A 194 4.87 -1.22 -17.52
C VAL A 194 6.07 -0.67 -18.27
N THR A 195 6.70 0.39 -17.72
CA THR A 195 7.85 1.05 -18.35
C THR A 195 9.05 0.11 -18.44
N LEU A 196 9.33 -0.64 -17.38
CA LEU A 196 10.39 -1.65 -17.35
C LEU A 196 10.20 -2.68 -18.47
N LYS A 197 8.99 -3.26 -18.58
CA LYS A 197 8.64 -4.27 -19.58
C LYS A 197 8.69 -3.71 -20.99
N ALA A 198 8.10 -2.53 -21.25
CA ALA A 198 8.06 -1.91 -22.56
C ALA A 198 9.45 -1.57 -23.12
N ASN A 199 10.42 -1.29 -22.25
CA ASN A 199 11.80 -0.98 -22.61
C ASN A 199 12.74 -2.20 -22.53
N GLY A 200 12.23 -3.41 -22.35
CA GLY A 200 13.00 -4.65 -22.28
C GLY A 200 14.05 -4.68 -21.16
N LYS A 201 13.79 -3.98 -20.05
CA LYS A 201 14.67 -3.94 -18.87
C LYS A 201 14.22 -4.91 -17.81
N THR A 202 15.14 -5.28 -16.91
CA THR A 202 14.91 -6.20 -15.79
C THR A 202 15.43 -5.62 -14.50
N LEU A 203 14.65 -5.79 -13.43
CA LEU A 203 15.00 -5.48 -12.05
C LEU A 203 14.36 -6.52 -11.12
N SER A 204 14.88 -6.68 -9.93
CA SER A 204 14.19 -7.42 -8.87
C SER A 204 12.98 -6.63 -8.34
N LYS A 205 12.06 -7.32 -7.68
CA LYS A 205 10.90 -6.69 -7.01
C LYS A 205 11.34 -5.69 -5.95
N VAL A 206 12.45 -5.97 -5.24
CA VAL A 206 13.01 -5.08 -4.22
C VAL A 206 13.50 -3.78 -4.86
N GLU A 207 14.31 -3.85 -5.91
CA GLU A 207 14.80 -2.68 -6.64
C GLU A 207 13.65 -1.84 -7.20
N LEU A 208 12.63 -2.48 -7.77
CA LEU A 208 11.43 -1.79 -8.25
C LEU A 208 10.68 -1.07 -7.13
N ALA A 209 10.51 -1.73 -5.98
CA ALA A 209 9.87 -1.11 -4.82
C ALA A 209 10.62 0.14 -4.36
N GLU A 210 11.96 0.08 -4.30
CA GLU A 210 12.80 1.23 -3.93
C GLU A 210 12.74 2.36 -4.95
N ILE A 211 12.77 2.05 -6.26
CA ILE A 211 12.66 3.05 -7.32
C ILE A 211 11.28 3.71 -7.28
N CYS A 212 10.21 2.93 -7.19
CA CYS A 212 8.84 3.44 -7.13
C CYS A 212 8.60 4.29 -5.87
N THR A 213 9.20 3.92 -4.72
CA THR A 213 9.17 4.72 -3.50
C THR A 213 9.84 6.08 -3.70
N LYS A 214 11.02 6.09 -4.31
CA LYS A 214 11.76 7.34 -4.59
C LYS A 214 11.03 8.22 -5.60
N SER A 215 10.48 7.61 -6.66
CA SER A 215 9.82 8.35 -7.73
C SER A 215 8.43 8.86 -7.36
N GLU A 216 7.69 8.22 -6.45
CA GLU A 216 6.42 8.78 -5.96
C GLU A 216 6.62 10.12 -5.22
N ARG A 217 7.82 10.37 -4.66
CA ARG A 217 8.15 11.66 -4.06
C ARG A 217 8.14 12.82 -5.05
N TYR A 218 8.20 12.58 -6.36
CA TYR A 218 8.02 13.64 -7.37
C TYR A 218 6.65 14.32 -7.28
N ILE A 219 5.63 13.65 -6.71
CA ILE A 219 4.31 14.25 -6.46
C ILE A 219 4.30 15.18 -5.22
N GLY A 220 5.36 15.18 -4.41
CA GLY A 220 5.47 15.97 -3.18
C GLY A 220 5.14 15.23 -1.88
N THR A 221 4.85 13.93 -1.91
CA THR A 221 4.58 13.10 -0.73
C THR A 221 5.85 12.42 -0.24
N GLU A 222 6.16 12.53 1.05
CA GLU A 222 7.38 11.97 1.65
C GLU A 222 7.16 10.57 2.27
N GLY A 223 6.66 9.61 1.48
CA GLY A 223 6.41 8.25 1.93
C GLY A 223 7.67 7.46 2.29
N GLY A 224 7.54 6.51 3.22
CA GLY A 224 8.64 5.64 3.68
C GLY A 224 8.89 4.40 2.81
N GLY A 225 7.90 3.95 2.05
CA GLY A 225 8.03 2.84 1.10
C GLY A 225 7.18 1.62 1.41
N MET A 226 6.39 1.62 2.47
CA MET A 226 5.49 0.50 2.80
C MET A 226 4.58 0.13 1.64
N ASP A 227 3.94 1.11 1.02
CA ASP A 227 2.92 0.93 0.00
C ASP A 227 3.48 0.21 -1.24
N GLN A 228 4.63 0.68 -1.73
CA GLN A 228 5.29 0.11 -2.90
C GLN A 228 5.88 -1.26 -2.59
N SER A 229 6.48 -1.41 -1.41
CA SER A 229 7.09 -2.68 -0.98
C SER A 229 6.07 -3.80 -0.91
N ILE A 230 4.92 -3.58 -0.25
CA ILE A 230 3.88 -4.60 -0.18
C ILE A 230 3.25 -4.85 -1.55
N SER A 231 3.07 -3.81 -2.38
CA SER A 231 2.53 -3.97 -3.72
C SER A 231 3.37 -4.91 -4.58
N PHE A 232 4.70 -4.90 -4.44
CA PHE A 232 5.58 -5.81 -5.18
C PHE A 232 5.86 -7.14 -4.47
N LEU A 233 6.06 -7.13 -3.14
CA LEU A 233 6.62 -8.25 -2.39
C LEU A 233 5.57 -9.14 -1.73
N ALA A 234 4.26 -8.82 -1.86
CA ALA A 234 3.20 -9.63 -1.29
C ALA A 234 3.15 -11.02 -1.92
N GLU A 235 2.80 -12.00 -1.09
CA GLU A 235 2.46 -13.36 -1.49
C GLU A 235 1.07 -13.71 -0.99
N GLU A 236 0.34 -14.46 -1.82
CA GLU A 236 -1.02 -14.88 -1.49
C GLU A 236 -1.07 -15.69 -0.19
N GLY A 237 -2.01 -15.36 0.67
CA GLY A 237 -2.23 -16.05 1.94
C GLY A 237 -1.38 -15.57 3.11
N THR A 238 -0.44 -14.63 2.92
CA THR A 238 0.42 -14.11 4.00
C THR A 238 0.40 -12.57 4.07
N ALA A 239 0.53 -12.04 5.28
CA ALA A 239 0.99 -10.67 5.48
C ALA A 239 2.52 -10.61 5.40
N LYS A 240 3.10 -9.42 5.32
CA LYS A 240 4.56 -9.25 5.28
C LYS A 240 5.02 -8.34 6.41
N LEU A 241 6.02 -8.77 7.17
CA LEU A 241 6.83 -7.83 7.92
C LEU A 241 7.84 -7.20 6.97
N ILE A 242 7.76 -5.89 6.79
CA ILE A 242 8.65 -5.14 5.90
C ILE A 242 9.61 -4.31 6.71
N GLU A 243 10.90 -4.53 6.51
CA GLU A 243 12.03 -3.79 7.08
C GLU A 243 12.68 -2.96 5.98
N PHE A 244 13.18 -1.75 6.29
CA PHE A 244 13.62 -0.78 5.28
C PHE A 244 15.14 -0.54 5.20
N SER A 245 15.95 -1.21 6.03
CA SER A 245 17.40 -0.96 6.07
C SER A 245 18.18 -2.26 6.31
N PRO A 246 18.46 -3.06 5.29
CA PRO A 246 18.00 -3.00 3.89
C PRO A 246 16.54 -3.41 3.74
N LEU A 247 15.93 -3.11 2.58
CA LEU A 247 14.56 -3.53 2.30
C LEU A 247 14.45 -5.05 2.28
N ARG A 248 13.64 -5.60 3.19
CA ARG A 248 13.33 -7.03 3.32
C ARG A 248 11.86 -7.22 3.64
N ALA A 249 11.27 -8.30 3.14
CA ALA A 249 9.89 -8.70 3.45
C ALA A 249 9.90 -10.15 3.92
N THR A 250 9.40 -10.38 5.12
CA THR A 250 9.29 -11.69 5.74
C THR A 250 7.82 -12.09 5.85
N ASP A 251 7.49 -13.32 5.48
CA ASP A 251 6.14 -13.84 5.60
C ASP A 251 5.67 -13.91 7.04
N VAL A 252 4.45 -13.46 7.27
CA VAL A 252 3.74 -13.59 8.54
C VAL A 252 2.41 -14.28 8.29
N LYS A 253 2.28 -15.50 8.79
CA LYS A 253 1.02 -16.24 8.74
C LYS A 253 0.05 -15.67 9.76
N LEU A 254 -1.09 -15.24 9.28
CA LEU A 254 -2.16 -14.75 10.15
C LEU A 254 -2.93 -15.95 10.74
N PRO A 255 -3.48 -15.83 11.97
CA PRO A 255 -4.21 -16.93 12.61
C PRO A 255 -5.44 -17.32 11.78
N SER A 256 -5.69 -18.62 11.70
CA SER A 256 -6.92 -19.15 11.10
C SER A 256 -8.14 -18.73 11.94
N GLY A 257 -9.30 -18.55 11.29
CA GLY A 257 -10.55 -18.19 11.98
C GLY A 257 -10.80 -16.68 12.08
N ALA A 258 -9.89 -15.84 11.55
CA ALA A 258 -10.09 -14.40 11.41
C ALA A 258 -10.30 -14.01 9.94
N ALA A 259 -11.21 -13.08 9.69
CA ALA A 259 -11.40 -12.37 8.42
C ALA A 259 -11.06 -10.90 8.63
N PHE A 260 -10.54 -10.25 7.57
CA PHE A 260 -10.29 -8.82 7.59
C PHE A 260 -11.36 -8.09 6.80
N VAL A 261 -12.01 -7.13 7.44
CA VAL A 261 -13.05 -6.30 6.83
C VAL A 261 -12.54 -4.88 6.71
N ILE A 262 -12.66 -4.37 5.50
CA ILE A 262 -12.35 -2.99 5.16
C ILE A 262 -13.65 -2.21 5.14
N ALA A 263 -13.67 -1.07 5.84
CA ALA A 263 -14.82 -0.18 5.84
C ALA A 263 -14.35 1.27 5.60
N HIS A 264 -14.86 1.90 4.54
CA HIS A 264 -14.52 3.28 4.18
C HIS A 264 -15.37 4.26 4.99
N SER A 265 -14.73 5.26 5.58
CA SER A 265 -15.42 6.30 6.38
C SER A 265 -16.28 7.24 5.52
N CYS A 266 -16.17 7.17 4.20
CA CYS A 266 -16.74 8.11 3.23
C CYS A 266 -16.21 9.56 3.38
N VAL A 267 -15.07 9.71 4.05
CA VAL A 267 -14.24 10.93 4.04
C VAL A 267 -13.03 10.65 3.17
N GLU A 268 -12.89 11.39 2.08
CA GLU A 268 -11.77 11.26 1.17
C GLU A 268 -10.54 11.98 1.73
N MET A 269 -9.37 11.36 1.59
CA MET A 269 -8.09 11.94 1.98
C MET A 269 -7.07 11.83 0.82
N ASN A 270 -6.65 12.96 0.30
CA ASN A 270 -5.59 13.02 -0.69
C ASN A 270 -4.28 13.49 -0.03
N LYS A 271 -3.34 12.55 0.20
CA LYS A 271 -2.03 12.81 0.82
C LYS A 271 -1.25 13.91 0.12
N ALA A 272 -1.29 13.97 -1.21
CA ALA A 272 -0.52 14.93 -2.00
C ALA A 272 -1.15 16.33 -2.03
N ALA A 273 -2.45 16.43 -1.74
CA ALA A 273 -3.18 17.70 -1.75
C ALA A 273 -3.18 18.42 -0.39
N THR A 274 -2.72 17.76 0.69
CA THR A 274 -2.68 18.33 2.05
C THR A 274 -1.29 18.27 2.65
N SER A 275 -0.99 19.19 3.58
CA SER A 275 0.30 19.21 4.30
C SER A 275 0.34 18.26 5.50
N HIS A 276 -0.80 17.73 5.95
CA HIS A 276 -0.90 16.95 7.20
C HIS A 276 0.11 15.81 7.29
N TYR A 277 0.23 15.01 6.23
CA TYR A 277 1.17 13.89 6.20
C TYR A 277 2.61 14.36 6.32
N ASN A 278 3.02 15.35 5.52
CA ASN A 278 4.38 15.87 5.51
C ASN A 278 4.75 16.59 6.83
N ILE A 279 3.76 17.21 7.50
CA ILE A 279 3.95 17.78 8.85
C ILE A 279 4.36 16.67 9.84
N ARG A 280 3.71 15.51 9.80
CA ARG A 280 4.08 14.38 10.68
C ARG A 280 5.47 13.85 10.40
N VAL A 281 5.85 13.71 9.12
CA VAL A 281 7.21 13.32 8.74
C VAL A 281 8.25 14.31 9.27
N MET A 282 7.96 15.59 9.13
CA MET A 282 8.83 16.67 9.61
C MET A 282 8.94 16.66 11.14
N GLU A 283 7.84 16.55 11.88
CA GLU A 283 7.84 16.47 13.34
C GLU A 283 8.71 15.30 13.82
N CYS A 284 8.62 14.14 13.17
CA CYS A 284 9.49 12.99 13.48
C CYS A 284 10.97 13.27 13.20
N ARG A 285 11.31 13.95 12.11
CA ARG A 285 12.70 14.35 11.81
C ARG A 285 13.25 15.33 12.85
N LEU A 286 12.47 16.31 13.27
CA LEU A 286 12.86 17.26 14.30
C LEU A 286 13.04 16.56 15.65
N ALA A 287 12.12 15.66 16.04
CA ALA A 287 12.27 14.84 17.24
C ALA A 287 13.54 13.99 17.19
N THR A 288 13.85 13.38 16.04
CA THR A 288 15.10 12.64 15.83
C THR A 288 16.33 13.50 16.14
N LYS A 289 16.38 14.71 15.61
CA LYS A 289 17.51 15.62 15.79
C LYS A 289 17.68 16.06 17.25
N LEU A 290 16.57 16.37 17.95
CA LEU A 290 16.62 16.76 19.35
C LEU A 290 17.08 15.59 20.25
N LEU A 291 16.48 14.40 20.06
CA LEU A 291 16.87 13.21 20.82
C LEU A 291 18.35 12.85 20.59
N ALA A 292 18.80 12.83 19.34
CA ALA A 292 20.19 12.52 19.00
C ALA A 292 21.16 13.51 19.64
N LYS A 293 20.90 14.82 19.51
CA LYS A 293 21.76 15.86 20.11
C LYS A 293 21.81 15.77 21.62
N SER A 294 20.65 15.57 22.28
CA SER A 294 20.60 15.46 23.74
C SER A 294 21.39 14.29 24.29
N LYS A 295 21.59 13.25 23.48
CA LYS A 295 22.36 12.04 23.82
C LYS A 295 23.79 12.03 23.30
N GLY A 296 24.26 13.16 22.75
CA GLY A 296 25.63 13.30 22.26
C GLY A 296 25.94 12.56 20.96
N LEU A 297 24.91 12.19 20.20
CA LEU A 297 25.06 11.56 18.88
C LEU A 297 25.30 12.63 17.79
N ASP A 298 25.85 12.22 16.64
CA ASP A 298 25.95 13.11 15.47
C ASP A 298 24.58 13.31 14.82
N TRP A 299 23.84 14.27 15.36
CA TRP A 299 22.46 14.53 15.03
C TRP A 299 22.25 15.09 13.62
N LYS A 300 23.30 15.65 12.99
CA LYS A 300 23.17 16.29 11.66
C LYS A 300 22.82 15.26 10.60
N ASP A 301 23.44 14.09 10.66
CA ASP A 301 23.23 13.00 9.68
C ASP A 301 22.06 12.08 10.03
N MET A 302 21.50 12.19 11.24
CA MET A 302 20.34 11.38 11.64
C MET A 302 19.03 12.02 11.16
N SER A 303 18.21 11.21 10.50
CA SER A 303 16.91 11.66 9.94
C SER A 303 15.73 10.82 10.40
N ARG A 304 15.96 9.66 11.02
CA ARG A 304 14.92 8.72 11.42
C ARG A 304 15.04 8.38 12.90
N LEU A 305 13.93 8.22 13.58
CA LEU A 305 13.89 7.83 15.00
C LEU A 305 14.62 6.48 15.27
N HIS A 306 14.57 5.56 14.30
CA HIS A 306 15.33 4.32 14.34
C HIS A 306 16.86 4.56 14.37
N ASP A 307 17.36 5.59 13.72
CA ASP A 307 18.81 5.90 13.71
C ASP A 307 19.28 6.27 15.11
N VAL A 308 18.46 6.97 15.90
CA VAL A 308 18.75 7.31 17.31
C VAL A 308 18.81 6.05 18.18
N GLN A 309 17.80 5.18 18.06
CA GLN A 309 17.78 3.92 18.80
C GLN A 309 19.01 3.07 18.50
N SER A 310 19.35 2.93 17.20
CA SER A 310 20.51 2.16 16.75
C SER A 310 21.82 2.77 17.24
N GLY A 311 21.93 4.10 17.21
CA GLY A 311 23.11 4.82 17.71
C GLY A 311 23.33 4.67 19.22
N LEU A 312 22.25 4.53 19.99
CA LEU A 312 22.29 4.28 21.44
C LEU A 312 22.44 2.79 21.79
N GLY A 313 22.07 1.89 20.88
CA GLY A 313 22.10 0.44 21.13
C GLY A 313 21.11 -0.02 22.20
N VAL A 314 19.97 0.65 22.35
CA VAL A 314 19.00 0.39 23.44
C VAL A 314 17.69 -0.21 22.91
N SER A 315 16.88 -0.75 23.82
CA SER A 315 15.56 -1.31 23.47
C SER A 315 14.52 -0.23 23.15
N LEU A 316 13.38 -0.61 22.54
CA LEU A 316 12.25 0.29 22.33
C LEU A 316 11.66 0.81 23.66
N ALA A 317 11.65 -0.01 24.71
CA ALA A 317 11.21 0.40 26.04
C ALA A 317 12.13 1.48 26.65
N ASP A 318 13.45 1.33 26.46
CA ASP A 318 14.40 2.35 26.90
C ASP A 318 14.23 3.63 26.09
N MET A 319 13.92 3.55 24.79
CA MET A 319 13.64 4.73 23.97
C MET A 319 12.42 5.51 24.45
N LEU A 320 11.38 4.84 24.92
CA LEU A 320 10.22 5.52 25.52
C LEU A 320 10.63 6.31 26.78
N THR A 321 11.49 5.73 27.62
CA THR A 321 12.07 6.43 28.77
C THR A 321 12.94 7.62 28.34
N VAL A 322 13.71 7.46 27.26
CA VAL A 322 14.51 8.58 26.68
C VAL A 322 13.61 9.70 26.20
N VAL A 323 12.51 9.38 25.52
CA VAL A 323 11.51 10.38 25.05
C VAL A 323 10.96 11.15 26.23
N GLU A 324 10.54 10.48 27.30
CA GLU A 324 9.98 11.10 28.51
C GLU A 324 10.99 11.99 29.26
N ALA A 325 12.27 11.62 29.22
CA ALA A 325 13.33 12.39 29.87
C ALA A 325 13.83 13.60 29.08
N VAL A 326 13.68 13.59 27.74
CA VAL A 326 14.30 14.59 26.85
C VAL A 326 13.28 15.54 26.24
N LEU A 327 12.10 15.06 25.86
CA LEU A 327 11.08 15.84 25.20
C LEU A 327 9.94 16.18 26.17
N HIS A 328 9.47 17.43 26.13
CA HIS A 328 8.29 17.81 26.91
C HIS A 328 6.99 17.68 26.08
N PRO A 329 5.84 17.47 26.72
CA PRO A 329 4.58 17.22 26.04
C PRO A 329 3.96 18.46 25.37
N GLU A 330 4.36 19.68 25.77
CA GLU A 330 3.90 20.92 25.15
C GLU A 330 4.44 21.04 23.73
N PRO A 331 3.71 21.71 22.80
CA PRO A 331 4.22 21.96 21.46
C PRO A 331 5.48 22.83 21.47
N TYR A 332 6.49 22.45 20.72
CA TYR A 332 7.73 23.22 20.51
C TYR A 332 7.52 24.35 19.53
N SER A 333 8.11 25.52 19.79
CA SER A 333 8.24 26.56 18.78
C SER A 333 9.47 26.35 17.89
N ALA A 334 9.49 27.01 16.72
CA ALA A 334 10.66 26.96 15.86
C ALA A 334 11.91 27.57 16.54
N GLU A 335 11.72 28.65 17.33
CA GLU A 335 12.76 29.33 18.12
C GLU A 335 13.35 28.39 19.17
N GLU A 336 12.51 27.64 19.85
CA GLU A 336 12.94 26.66 20.85
C GLU A 336 13.75 25.54 20.22
N ILE A 337 13.26 24.94 19.11
CA ILE A 337 14.00 23.91 18.38
C ILE A 337 15.35 24.44 17.88
N SER A 338 15.37 25.64 17.30
CA SER A 338 16.58 26.33 16.83
C SER A 338 17.61 26.49 17.98
N LYS A 339 17.16 26.95 19.15
CA LYS A 339 18.00 27.08 20.34
C LYS A 339 18.52 25.70 20.83
N CYS A 340 17.66 24.70 20.90
CA CYS A 340 18.05 23.34 21.31
C CYS A 340 19.07 22.73 20.36
N LEU A 341 18.91 22.95 19.04
CA LEU A 341 19.84 22.44 18.03
C LEU A 341 21.08 23.35 17.85
N GLY A 342 21.08 24.58 18.36
CA GLY A 342 22.19 25.54 18.20
C GLY A 342 22.41 25.95 16.75
N ILE A 343 21.33 26.13 15.99
CA ILE A 343 21.30 26.57 14.59
C ILE A 343 20.43 27.81 14.46
N SER A 344 20.54 28.55 13.34
CA SER A 344 19.65 29.66 13.08
C SER A 344 18.24 29.22 12.66
N LEU A 345 17.25 30.11 12.80
CA LEU A 345 15.90 29.87 12.28
C LEU A 345 15.88 29.66 10.77
N GLU A 346 16.74 30.37 10.04
CA GLU A 346 16.88 30.23 8.61
C GLU A 346 17.40 28.83 8.24
N GLU A 347 18.42 28.36 8.95
CA GLU A 347 18.95 27.01 8.78
C GLU A 347 17.90 25.94 9.14
N LEU A 348 17.16 26.11 10.24
CA LEU A 348 16.06 25.22 10.60
C LEU A 348 15.01 25.15 9.49
N ARG A 349 14.59 26.28 8.93
CA ARG A 349 13.60 26.34 7.86
C ARG A 349 14.11 25.73 6.56
N SER A 350 15.36 25.99 6.19
CA SER A 350 15.93 25.48 4.93
C SER A 350 16.21 23.98 4.95
N GLN A 351 16.64 23.42 6.09
CA GLN A 351 17.05 22.02 6.21
C GLN A 351 15.99 21.13 6.88
N GLY A 352 15.15 21.71 7.74
CA GLY A 352 14.16 20.96 8.55
C GLY A 352 12.75 20.92 7.96
N LEU A 353 12.35 21.93 7.17
CA LEU A 353 10.99 22.08 6.67
C LEU A 353 10.92 21.84 5.16
N SER A 354 9.89 21.10 4.73
CA SER A 354 9.59 20.95 3.30
C SER A 354 8.79 22.15 2.79
N GLN A 355 8.72 22.31 1.47
CA GLN A 355 8.07 23.46 0.83
C GLN A 355 6.63 23.71 1.33
N ASN A 356 5.88 22.65 1.60
CA ASN A 356 4.48 22.71 2.07
C ASN A 356 4.32 22.71 3.60
N THR A 357 5.41 22.84 4.36
CA THR A 357 5.40 22.90 5.82
C THR A 357 6.06 24.17 6.38
N GLN A 358 6.41 25.13 5.52
CA GLN A 358 7.10 26.38 5.92
C GLN A 358 6.29 27.28 6.86
N ASP A 359 4.97 27.20 6.79
CA ASP A 359 4.04 28.00 7.60
C ASP A 359 3.72 27.39 8.97
N VAL A 360 4.28 26.22 9.27
CA VAL A 360 4.08 25.54 10.56
C VAL A 360 4.89 26.26 11.64
N SER A 361 4.23 26.68 12.70
CA SER A 361 4.83 27.42 13.81
C SER A 361 5.07 26.61 15.07
N THR A 362 4.36 25.47 15.24
CA THR A 362 4.45 24.63 16.43
C THR A 362 4.49 23.16 16.08
N PHE A 363 5.23 22.37 16.88
CA PHE A 363 5.59 20.99 16.59
C PHE A 363 5.42 20.10 17.80
N LYS A 364 4.65 19.02 17.70
CA LYS A 364 4.35 18.09 18.80
C LYS A 364 5.33 16.92 18.83
N LEU A 365 6.59 17.18 19.13
CA LEU A 365 7.69 16.22 18.98
C LEU A 365 7.58 15.04 19.95
N TYR A 366 7.20 15.28 21.18
CA TYR A 366 7.00 14.25 22.20
C TYR A 366 5.95 13.21 21.76
N GLN A 367 4.79 13.69 21.36
CA GLN A 367 3.68 12.81 20.96
C GLN A 367 4.04 11.95 19.74
N ARG A 368 4.72 12.54 18.76
CA ARG A 368 5.14 11.79 17.54
C ARG A 368 6.18 10.74 17.87
N ALA A 369 7.21 11.07 18.64
CA ALA A 369 8.23 10.12 19.06
C ALA A 369 7.64 8.98 19.92
N LYS A 370 6.74 9.32 20.87
CA LYS A 370 6.07 8.34 21.72
C LYS A 370 5.20 7.38 20.91
N HIS A 371 4.44 7.89 19.94
CA HIS A 371 3.69 7.05 19.01
C HIS A 371 4.62 6.09 18.26
N VAL A 372 5.67 6.61 17.62
CA VAL A 372 6.55 5.82 16.75
C VAL A 372 7.21 4.66 17.49
N TYR A 373 7.81 4.91 18.66
CA TYR A 373 8.47 3.84 19.43
C TYR A 373 7.47 2.82 19.99
N SER A 374 6.32 3.26 20.48
CA SER A 374 5.28 2.34 20.97
C SER A 374 4.60 1.56 19.83
N GLU A 375 4.41 2.16 18.65
CA GLU A 375 3.86 1.45 17.49
C GLU A 375 4.87 0.42 16.94
N ALA A 376 6.15 0.74 16.92
CA ALA A 376 7.20 -0.22 16.57
C ALA A 376 7.21 -1.43 17.51
N ALA A 377 7.02 -1.22 18.81
CA ALA A 377 6.89 -2.30 19.78
C ALA A 377 5.66 -3.18 19.51
N ARG A 378 4.50 -2.56 19.19
CA ARG A 378 3.27 -3.28 18.82
C ARG A 378 3.44 -4.14 17.57
N VAL A 379 4.18 -3.68 16.56
CA VAL A 379 4.50 -4.46 15.35
C VAL A 379 5.27 -5.74 15.69
N LEU A 380 6.29 -5.61 16.54
CA LEU A 380 7.11 -6.77 16.96
C LEU A 380 6.29 -7.77 17.77
N GLU A 381 5.43 -7.30 18.68
CA GLU A 381 4.57 -8.17 19.47
C GLU A 381 3.49 -8.81 18.61
N PHE A 382 2.91 -8.10 17.65
CA PHE A 382 1.97 -8.66 16.66
C PHE A 382 2.60 -9.82 15.88
N LYS A 383 3.81 -9.63 15.35
CA LYS A 383 4.57 -10.69 14.67
C LYS A 383 4.81 -11.87 15.58
N LYS A 384 5.22 -11.64 16.84
CA LYS A 384 5.49 -12.67 17.84
C LYS A 384 4.24 -13.50 18.10
N ILE A 385 3.09 -12.89 18.36
CA ILE A 385 1.80 -13.58 18.55
C ILE A 385 1.43 -14.42 17.33
N CYS A 386 1.62 -13.89 16.10
CA CYS A 386 1.40 -14.66 14.87
C CYS A 386 2.29 -15.90 14.77
N ASN A 387 3.54 -15.83 15.22
CA ASN A 387 4.49 -16.94 15.17
C ASN A 387 4.22 -18.00 16.27
N GLU A 388 3.86 -17.57 17.46
CA GLU A 388 3.59 -18.44 18.62
C GLU A 388 2.20 -19.07 18.51
N ALA A 389 1.27 -18.42 17.85
CA ALA A 389 -0.11 -18.82 17.59
C ALA A 389 -0.85 -19.36 18.84
N PRO A 390 -0.89 -18.61 19.96
CA PRO A 390 -1.62 -19.03 21.14
C PRO A 390 -3.12 -19.17 20.85
N ALA A 391 -3.85 -19.89 21.69
CA ALA A 391 -5.28 -20.17 21.46
C ALA A 391 -6.15 -18.90 21.38
N ASP A 392 -5.75 -17.84 22.07
CA ASP A 392 -6.39 -16.51 22.09
C ASP A 392 -5.73 -15.50 21.14
N ALA A 393 -4.91 -15.95 20.17
CA ALA A 393 -4.16 -15.09 19.25
C ALA A 393 -5.04 -14.00 18.61
N ILE A 394 -6.24 -14.34 18.16
CA ILE A 394 -7.17 -13.37 17.52
C ILE A 394 -7.54 -12.25 18.49
N GLN A 395 -7.75 -12.55 19.76
CA GLN A 395 -8.06 -11.55 20.78
C GLN A 395 -6.85 -10.63 21.06
N LEU A 396 -5.67 -11.22 21.25
CA LEU A 396 -4.43 -10.48 21.53
C LEU A 396 -4.03 -9.57 20.37
N LEU A 397 -4.14 -10.05 19.13
CA LEU A 397 -3.88 -9.24 17.94
C LEU A 397 -4.89 -8.11 17.79
N GLY A 398 -6.16 -8.38 18.08
CA GLY A 398 -7.22 -7.37 18.09
C GLY A 398 -6.94 -6.26 19.09
N GLU A 399 -6.46 -6.60 20.28
CA GLU A 399 -6.07 -5.64 21.31
C GLU A 399 -4.93 -4.72 20.84
N LEU A 400 -3.89 -5.26 20.20
CA LEU A 400 -2.82 -4.45 19.61
C LEU A 400 -3.34 -3.50 18.53
N MET A 401 -4.28 -3.94 17.69
CA MET A 401 -4.93 -3.07 16.68
C MET A 401 -5.70 -1.92 17.36
N ASN A 402 -6.44 -2.19 18.44
CA ASN A 402 -7.17 -1.18 19.18
C ASN A 402 -6.24 -0.15 19.85
N GLN A 403 -5.17 -0.60 20.49
CA GLN A 403 -4.14 0.26 21.06
C GLN A 403 -3.46 1.13 19.98
N SER A 404 -3.21 0.56 18.80
CA SER A 404 -2.67 1.28 17.65
C SER A 404 -3.63 2.40 17.21
N HIS A 405 -4.95 2.14 17.12
CA HIS A 405 -5.94 3.17 16.77
C HIS A 405 -5.96 4.32 17.78
N ILE A 406 -5.97 4.00 19.07
CA ILE A 406 -5.91 5.01 20.13
C ILE A 406 -4.64 5.86 19.99
N SER A 407 -3.49 5.25 19.76
CA SER A 407 -2.23 5.96 19.57
C SER A 407 -2.23 6.84 18.30
N CYS A 408 -2.81 6.36 17.20
CA CYS A 408 -3.02 7.15 15.99
C CYS A 408 -3.92 8.36 16.22
N ARG A 409 -4.99 8.21 17.00
CA ARG A 409 -5.94 9.27 17.32
C ARG A 409 -5.35 10.29 18.29
N GLU A 410 -4.75 9.86 19.38
CA GLU A 410 -4.38 10.73 20.51
C GLU A 410 -2.94 11.26 20.43
N MET A 411 -1.99 10.41 20.02
CA MET A 411 -0.58 10.79 19.97
C MET A 411 -0.16 11.27 18.57
N TYR A 412 -0.62 10.56 17.53
CA TYR A 412 -0.26 10.95 16.17
C TYR A 412 -1.22 11.93 15.52
N GLU A 413 -2.44 12.02 16.04
CA GLU A 413 -3.51 12.92 15.59
C GLU A 413 -3.76 12.79 14.09
N CYS A 414 -3.82 11.54 13.61
CA CYS A 414 -4.11 11.21 12.21
C CYS A 414 -5.49 10.56 12.01
N SER A 415 -6.36 10.54 13.03
CA SER A 415 -7.75 10.11 12.86
C SER A 415 -8.68 11.26 12.49
N CYS A 416 -9.96 10.96 12.34
CA CYS A 416 -11.06 11.94 12.21
C CYS A 416 -12.32 11.35 12.85
N PRO A 417 -13.35 12.21 13.15
CA PRO A 417 -14.56 11.77 13.84
C PRO A 417 -15.29 10.61 13.14
N GLU A 418 -15.29 10.57 11.80
CA GLU A 418 -15.92 9.52 11.03
C GLU A 418 -15.19 8.19 11.15
N LEU A 419 -13.85 8.20 11.15
CA LEU A 419 -13.03 7.02 11.39
C LEU A 419 -13.21 6.49 12.80
N ASP A 420 -13.17 7.36 13.82
CA ASP A 420 -13.36 6.97 15.22
C ASP A 420 -14.74 6.32 15.42
N ARG A 421 -15.79 6.97 14.90
CA ARG A 421 -17.15 6.41 14.94
C ARG A 421 -17.25 5.05 14.23
N LEU A 422 -16.59 4.89 13.08
CA LEU A 422 -16.62 3.65 12.32
C LEU A 422 -15.90 2.52 13.08
N VAL A 423 -14.77 2.81 13.72
CA VAL A 423 -14.05 1.88 14.59
C VAL A 423 -14.94 1.44 15.76
N ASP A 424 -15.58 2.39 16.45
CA ASP A 424 -16.49 2.08 17.57
C ASP A 424 -17.64 1.16 17.13
N ILE A 425 -18.25 1.43 15.97
CA ILE A 425 -19.29 0.59 15.37
C ILE A 425 -18.76 -0.81 15.07
N CYS A 426 -17.57 -0.92 14.47
CA CYS A 426 -16.96 -2.21 14.16
C CYS A 426 -16.72 -3.05 15.43
N LEU A 427 -16.19 -2.44 16.48
CA LEU A 427 -15.96 -3.10 17.77
C LEU A 427 -17.29 -3.52 18.42
N GLN A 428 -18.30 -2.64 18.42
CA GLN A 428 -19.63 -2.93 18.95
C GLN A 428 -20.29 -4.16 18.29
N PHE A 429 -20.05 -4.38 17.01
CA PHE A 429 -20.64 -5.50 16.25
C PHE A 429 -19.74 -6.72 16.13
N GLY A 430 -18.68 -6.81 16.91
CA GLY A 430 -17.93 -8.04 17.15
C GLY A 430 -16.62 -8.17 16.42
N ALA A 431 -16.03 -7.10 15.91
CA ALA A 431 -14.61 -7.08 15.61
C ALA A 431 -13.81 -7.26 16.89
N THR A 432 -12.79 -8.11 16.88
CA THR A 432 -11.83 -8.24 18.00
C THR A 432 -10.86 -7.08 18.04
N GLY A 433 -10.56 -6.48 16.89
CA GLY A 433 -9.77 -5.28 16.75
C GLY A 433 -10.20 -4.50 15.53
N SER A 434 -10.13 -3.17 15.64
CA SER A 434 -10.44 -2.25 14.54
C SER A 434 -9.60 -0.99 14.64
N ARG A 435 -9.06 -0.53 13.50
CA ARG A 435 -8.23 0.66 13.44
C ARG A 435 -8.30 1.33 12.06
N LEU A 436 -7.96 2.62 12.02
CA LEU A 436 -7.69 3.29 10.76
C LEU A 436 -6.50 2.61 10.03
N THR A 437 -6.48 2.65 8.71
CA THR A 437 -5.38 2.13 7.90
C THR A 437 -4.99 3.13 6.81
N GLY A 438 -3.68 3.26 6.56
CA GLY A 438 -3.12 4.25 5.66
C GLY A 438 -2.85 5.59 6.36
N ALA A 439 -2.86 6.69 5.60
CA ALA A 439 -2.48 7.99 6.14
C ALA A 439 -3.40 8.53 7.26
N GLY A 440 -4.65 8.06 7.34
CA GLY A 440 -5.64 8.63 8.24
C GLY A 440 -6.30 9.90 7.70
N TRP A 441 -6.86 10.73 8.58
CA TRP A 441 -7.69 11.92 8.32
C TRP A 441 -8.88 11.67 7.41
N GLY A 442 -9.26 10.42 7.22
CA GLY A 442 -10.28 9.86 6.35
C GLY A 442 -9.84 8.49 5.83
N GLY A 443 -10.45 8.02 4.75
CA GLY A 443 -10.18 6.70 4.18
C GLY A 443 -10.82 5.57 4.98
N CYS A 444 -10.11 4.45 5.10
CA CYS A 444 -10.67 3.19 5.60
C CYS A 444 -10.23 2.84 7.01
N THR A 445 -11.06 2.00 7.65
CA THR A 445 -10.67 1.14 8.76
C THR A 445 -10.36 -0.27 8.27
N VAL A 446 -9.51 -0.99 8.99
CA VAL A 446 -9.34 -2.44 8.90
C VAL A 446 -9.78 -3.05 10.21
N SER A 447 -10.67 -4.03 10.13
CA SER A 447 -11.23 -4.74 11.29
C SER A 447 -10.92 -6.23 11.19
N MET A 448 -10.44 -6.82 12.28
CA MET A 448 -10.29 -8.26 12.41
C MET A 448 -11.55 -8.85 13.03
N VAL A 449 -12.21 -9.75 12.32
CA VAL A 449 -13.53 -10.30 12.65
C VAL A 449 -13.45 -11.82 12.67
N PRO A 450 -13.94 -12.50 13.73
CA PRO A 450 -14.10 -13.95 13.70
C PRO A 450 -14.94 -14.39 12.50
N THR A 451 -14.48 -15.41 11.77
CA THR A 451 -15.11 -15.86 10.51
C THR A 451 -16.56 -16.29 10.66
N ASP A 452 -16.91 -16.87 11.80
CA ASP A 452 -18.29 -17.26 12.15
C ASP A 452 -19.24 -16.05 12.32
N LYS A 453 -18.69 -14.86 12.65
CA LYS A 453 -19.45 -13.62 12.85
C LYS A 453 -19.48 -12.73 11.60
N LEU A 454 -18.71 -13.04 10.57
CA LEU A 454 -18.47 -12.17 9.42
C LEU A 454 -19.76 -11.65 8.77
N ASN A 455 -20.70 -12.53 8.43
CA ASN A 455 -21.94 -12.13 7.75
C ASN A 455 -22.81 -11.20 8.60
N THR A 456 -22.92 -11.51 9.90
CA THR A 456 -23.69 -10.69 10.84
C THR A 456 -23.02 -9.34 11.07
N PHE A 457 -21.69 -9.33 11.20
CA PHE A 457 -20.88 -8.12 11.31
C PHE A 457 -21.10 -7.20 10.09
N MET A 458 -20.91 -7.72 8.89
CA MET A 458 -21.09 -6.95 7.64
C MET A 458 -22.49 -6.33 7.56
N LYS A 459 -23.54 -7.09 7.87
CA LYS A 459 -24.93 -6.61 7.89
C LYS A 459 -25.13 -5.48 8.90
N ASN A 460 -24.59 -5.63 10.11
CA ASN A 460 -24.79 -4.68 11.20
C ASN A 460 -24.03 -3.37 10.97
N VAL A 461 -22.76 -3.45 10.53
CA VAL A 461 -21.97 -2.26 10.16
C VAL A 461 -22.63 -1.49 9.02
N ARG A 462 -23.12 -2.21 7.99
CA ARG A 462 -23.89 -1.61 6.89
C ARG A 462 -25.07 -0.81 7.41
N LYS A 463 -25.88 -1.40 8.27
CA LYS A 463 -27.06 -0.76 8.84
C LYS A 463 -26.71 0.43 9.74
N ALA A 464 -25.70 0.28 10.62
CA ALA A 464 -25.39 1.28 11.64
C ALA A 464 -24.58 2.47 11.10
N TYR A 465 -23.79 2.27 10.04
CA TYR A 465 -22.94 3.33 9.49
C TYR A 465 -23.42 3.84 8.12
N TYR A 466 -23.60 2.95 7.14
CA TYR A 466 -23.90 3.38 5.77
C TYR A 466 -25.36 3.75 5.56
N GLN A 467 -26.28 2.96 6.07
CA GLN A 467 -27.72 3.19 5.87
C GLN A 467 -28.30 4.34 6.74
N THR A 468 -27.51 4.93 7.61
CA THR A 468 -27.91 6.11 8.40
C THR A 468 -27.71 7.45 7.69
N ASN A 469 -27.06 7.45 6.50
CA ASN A 469 -26.75 8.65 5.74
C ASN A 469 -26.87 8.36 4.24
N ILE A 470 -27.63 9.17 3.51
CA ILE A 470 -27.94 8.95 2.09
C ILE A 470 -26.68 8.98 1.20
N GLN A 471 -25.69 9.84 1.54
CA GLN A 471 -24.44 9.94 0.79
C GLN A 471 -23.58 8.68 1.00
N ARG A 472 -23.51 8.16 2.23
CA ARG A 472 -22.82 6.91 2.54
C ARG A 472 -23.50 5.71 1.89
N LEU A 473 -24.83 5.70 1.87
CA LEU A 473 -25.62 4.65 1.24
C LEU A 473 -25.29 4.51 -0.26
N ALA A 474 -25.12 5.63 -0.96
CA ALA A 474 -24.76 5.64 -2.38
C ALA A 474 -23.38 4.99 -2.67
N LEU A 475 -22.47 5.00 -1.68
CA LEU A 475 -21.12 4.47 -1.78
C LEU A 475 -20.96 3.06 -1.17
N GLU A 476 -21.99 2.51 -0.55
CA GLU A 476 -21.96 1.31 0.29
C GLU A 476 -21.28 0.12 -0.39
N ASN A 477 -21.62 -0.17 -1.65
CA ASN A 477 -21.14 -1.37 -2.34
C ASN A 477 -19.62 -1.41 -2.52
N ASN A 478 -18.97 -0.26 -2.62
CA ASN A 478 -17.52 -0.14 -2.78
C ASN A 478 -16.81 0.20 -1.46
N SER A 479 -17.57 0.43 -0.38
CA SER A 479 -17.06 0.96 0.88
C SER A 479 -16.95 -0.09 1.99
N LEU A 480 -17.59 -1.24 1.86
CA LEU A 480 -17.58 -2.30 2.89
C LEU A 480 -17.39 -3.66 2.25
N PHE A 481 -16.23 -4.27 2.46
CA PHE A 481 -15.89 -5.58 1.91
C PHE A 481 -14.93 -6.35 2.80
N ALA A 482 -15.02 -7.68 2.75
CA ALA A 482 -14.01 -8.56 3.33
C ALA A 482 -12.87 -8.76 2.34
N THR A 483 -11.66 -8.96 2.84
CA THR A 483 -10.46 -9.20 2.02
C THR A 483 -9.58 -10.27 2.66
N LYS A 484 -8.71 -10.85 1.84
CA LYS A 484 -7.68 -11.80 2.23
C LYS A 484 -6.31 -11.29 1.76
N PRO A 485 -5.21 -11.77 2.35
CA PRO A 485 -3.88 -11.48 1.82
C PRO A 485 -3.76 -11.93 0.36
N GLY A 486 -3.62 -10.96 -0.54
CA GLY A 486 -3.51 -11.14 -1.99
C GLY A 486 -2.06 -11.22 -2.47
N SER A 487 -1.89 -11.58 -3.75
CA SER A 487 -0.59 -11.63 -4.43
C SER A 487 -0.08 -10.24 -4.80
N GLY A 488 1.25 -10.09 -4.91
CA GLY A 488 1.91 -8.87 -5.35
C GLY A 488 1.77 -8.57 -6.84
N ALA A 489 2.44 -7.50 -7.27
CA ALA A 489 2.43 -7.04 -8.66
C ALA A 489 3.02 -8.08 -9.61
N LEU A 490 2.46 -8.14 -10.82
CA LEU A 490 2.86 -9.09 -11.86
C LEU A 490 2.59 -8.55 -13.27
N VAL A 491 3.30 -9.13 -14.25
CA VAL A 491 3.09 -8.95 -15.69
C VAL A 491 2.58 -10.25 -16.28
N PHE A 492 1.63 -10.19 -17.18
CA PHE A 492 1.15 -11.36 -17.89
C PHE A 492 0.74 -11.04 -19.33
N VAL A 493 0.69 -12.06 -20.16
CA VAL A 493 0.18 -12.04 -21.52
C VAL A 493 -0.99 -13.01 -21.60
N GLU A 494 -1.97 -12.71 -22.44
CA GLU A 494 -2.99 -13.70 -22.75
C GLU A 494 -2.35 -14.83 -23.56
N ALA A 495 -2.66 -16.07 -23.17
CA ALA A 495 -2.25 -17.28 -23.90
C ALA A 495 -3.05 -17.43 -25.19
#